data_56daee5530100d2da9bc4dc374a242c4
#
_entry.id   56daee5530100d2da9bc4dc374a242c4
#
_cell.length_a   1.000
_cell.length_b   1.000
_cell.length_c   1.000
_cell.angle_alpha   90.00
_cell.angle_beta   90.00
_cell.angle_gamma   90.00
#
_symmetry.space_group_name_H-M   'P 1'
#
loop_
_entity.id
_entity.type
_entity.pdbx_description
1 polymer ?
#
loop_
_entity_poly.entity_id
_entity_poly.type
_entity_poly.pdbx_seq_one_letter_code
_entity_poly.pdbx_strand_id
1 'polypeptide(L)'
;KGILIMFSFNNIRLYFANFITLSVLIFSFGLNAYPEMMPENENEVEENASEQPKMPKGPMSKKKEYKTIDEFLEDGEYKSIDGFMNILHETEKDKYFMILSEDQLNKEFIYFTYILNGPSDAGPSGGDMGEAFILEFRKFKEDIGIYKKNTKFAFDDSNKISQSKLTNIIEAFLGRFSVIVKEDSRYVINIDKMFLSEMLVAITPNIPKEYMEYYNLILGRPDSSKTFIDEVKSYEKNTSFKVRYGFYNPKPKSGRSIDAITDKRYTFVDGLHLFVEMPDDKFEPRIADQRIGYFSEKVTDLSTYDSNNARDLINRWRLVKKDPDAELSEPEQPLVYWVENSTPEEIRPFVVKGIEAWNKAFEKAGFKNAIVAKIQPDDAEWDAGD
;
A
#
# COMPACT_ATOMS: atom_id res chain seq x y z
N LYS A 1 -17.46 -9.97 -4.61
CA LYS A 1 -17.37 -8.86 -3.65
C LYS A 1 -16.58 -7.76 -4.37
N GLY A 2 -17.23 -6.59 -4.56
CA GLY A 2 -16.67 -5.50 -5.37
C GLY A 2 -15.54 -4.79 -4.65
N ILE A 3 -14.55 -4.31 -5.40
CA ILE A 3 -13.56 -3.37 -4.88
C ILE A 3 -14.29 -2.05 -4.61
N LEU A 4 -14.27 -1.63 -3.36
CA LEU A 4 -14.85 -0.38 -2.91
C LEU A 4 -13.90 0.76 -3.29
N ILE A 5 -14.31 1.64 -4.18
CA ILE A 5 -13.62 2.90 -4.43
C ILE A 5 -14.58 4.01 -4.00
N MET A 6 -14.26 4.66 -2.88
CA MET A 6 -15.02 5.81 -2.38
C MET A 6 -14.36 7.10 -2.86
N PHE A 7 -15.15 8.01 -3.38
CA PHE A 7 -14.72 9.36 -3.70
C PHE A 7 -15.21 10.34 -2.63
N SER A 8 -14.28 10.97 -1.93
CA SER A 8 -14.60 12.13 -1.08
C SER A 8 -14.64 13.40 -1.95
N PHE A 9 -15.74 14.14 -1.88
CA PHE A 9 -15.97 15.35 -2.70
C PHE A 9 -15.07 16.55 -2.39
N ASN A 10 -14.36 16.53 -1.28
CA ASN A 10 -13.55 17.69 -0.87
C ASN A 10 -12.31 17.93 -1.74
N ASN A 11 -11.89 16.96 -2.56
CA ASN A 11 -10.64 17.01 -3.31
C ASN A 11 -10.78 17.15 -4.84
N ILE A 12 -12.00 17.13 -5.39
CA ILE A 12 -12.19 17.16 -6.87
C ILE A 12 -11.69 18.46 -7.51
N ARG A 13 -11.70 19.58 -6.78
CA ARG A 13 -11.25 20.89 -7.34
C ARG A 13 -9.72 21.04 -7.46
N LEU A 14 -8.95 20.33 -6.64
CA LEU A 14 -7.48 20.46 -6.66
C LEU A 14 -6.81 19.50 -7.67
N TYR A 15 -7.37 18.33 -7.91
CA TYR A 15 -6.76 17.35 -8.81
C TYR A 15 -6.79 17.75 -10.29
N PHE A 16 -7.85 18.44 -10.75
CA PHE A 16 -7.89 18.93 -12.14
C PHE A 16 -6.90 20.06 -12.43
N ALA A 17 -6.56 20.88 -11.45
CA ALA A 17 -5.61 21.99 -11.63
C ALA A 17 -4.14 21.49 -11.61
N ASN A 18 -3.81 20.51 -10.77
CA ASN A 18 -2.45 19.99 -10.66
C ASN A 18 -2.06 19.00 -11.76
N PHE A 19 -3.04 18.28 -12.34
CA PHE A 19 -2.76 17.32 -13.42
C PHE A 19 -2.40 18.00 -14.75
N ILE A 20 -2.94 19.18 -15.03
CA ILE A 20 -2.63 19.92 -16.27
C ILE A 20 -1.28 20.63 -16.18
N THR A 21 -0.86 21.08 -14.99
CA THR A 21 0.43 21.76 -14.82
C THR A 21 1.62 20.81 -14.77
N LEU A 22 1.45 19.59 -14.26
CA LEU A 22 2.55 18.62 -14.18
C LEU A 22 2.83 17.94 -15.53
N SER A 23 1.82 17.77 -16.37
CA SER A 23 1.96 17.15 -17.70
C SER A 23 2.71 18.03 -18.71
N VAL A 24 2.78 19.34 -18.51
CA VAL A 24 3.45 20.28 -19.43
C VAL A 24 4.94 20.46 -19.11
N LEU A 25 5.37 20.13 -17.88
CA LEU A 25 6.78 20.31 -17.45
C LEU A 25 7.68 19.09 -17.70
N ILE A 26 7.13 17.93 -18.02
CA ILE A 26 7.92 16.69 -18.26
C ILE A 26 8.39 16.55 -19.73
N PHE A 27 7.88 17.36 -20.66
CA PHE A 27 8.22 17.24 -22.10
C PHE A 27 9.37 18.12 -22.61
N SER A 28 10.13 18.83 -21.74
CA SER A 28 11.09 19.82 -22.19
C SER A 28 12.57 19.52 -21.93
N PHE A 29 12.97 18.42 -21.33
CA PHE A 29 14.39 18.10 -21.13
C PHE A 29 14.72 16.63 -21.44
N GLY A 30 14.84 16.35 -22.69
CA GLY A 30 15.57 15.21 -23.19
C GLY A 30 16.58 15.66 -24.21
N LEU A 31 17.84 15.76 -23.85
CA LEU A 31 19.00 15.49 -24.71
C LEU A 31 20.32 15.80 -23.97
N ASN A 32 21.09 14.72 -23.80
CA ASN A 32 22.56 14.67 -23.73
C ASN A 32 23.36 15.60 -22.84
N ALA A 33 24.03 15.02 -21.83
CA ALA A 33 25.48 15.23 -21.67
C ALA A 33 26.03 14.23 -20.65
N TYR A 34 26.97 13.41 -21.05
CA TYR A 34 27.92 12.74 -20.15
C TYR A 34 28.83 13.81 -19.55
N PRO A 35 29.06 13.87 -18.25
CA PRO A 35 30.12 14.71 -17.71
C PRO A 35 31.44 13.96 -17.75
N GLU A 36 32.44 14.65 -18.27
CA GLU A 36 33.87 14.34 -18.20
C GLU A 36 34.34 14.19 -16.75
N MET A 37 35.34 13.30 -16.59
CA MET A 37 36.06 13.08 -15.34
C MET A 37 36.62 14.38 -14.77
N MET A 38 36.32 14.69 -13.52
CA MET A 38 37.03 15.71 -12.76
C MET A 38 38.23 15.10 -12.05
N PRO A 39 39.31 15.86 -11.87
CA PRO A 39 40.55 15.39 -11.26
C PRO A 39 40.40 15.25 -9.73
N GLU A 40 41.07 14.23 -9.21
CA GLU A 40 41.24 13.97 -7.79
C GLU A 40 41.84 15.20 -7.07
N ASN A 41 41.13 15.65 -6.03
CA ASN A 41 41.72 16.53 -5.03
C ASN A 41 41.82 15.74 -3.73
N GLU A 42 43.03 15.31 -3.42
CA GLU A 42 43.40 14.78 -2.11
C GLU A 42 43.26 15.94 -1.08
N ASN A 43 42.26 15.84 -0.22
CA ASN A 43 42.28 16.51 1.07
C ASN A 43 41.93 15.46 2.13
N GLU A 44 42.95 15.19 2.93
CA GLU A 44 42.91 14.42 4.16
C GLU A 44 41.78 14.92 5.05
N VAL A 45 40.78 14.05 5.27
CA VAL A 45 39.78 14.23 6.32
C VAL A 45 40.28 13.45 7.52
N GLU A 46 40.73 14.16 8.54
CA GLU A 46 41.02 13.58 9.86
C GLU A 46 39.81 12.85 10.40
N GLU A 47 39.96 11.55 10.57
CA GLU A 47 39.01 10.63 11.14
C GLU A 47 38.95 10.83 12.66
N ASN A 48 38.18 11.81 13.14
CA ASN A 48 37.81 11.90 14.54
C ASN A 48 36.68 10.90 14.82
N ALA A 49 37.10 9.65 15.10
CA ALA A 49 36.24 8.64 15.68
C ALA A 49 35.83 9.06 17.09
N SER A 50 34.70 9.74 17.22
CA SER A 50 34.06 9.94 18.53
C SER A 50 33.57 8.57 19.02
N GLU A 51 34.22 8.04 20.05
CA GLU A 51 33.77 6.87 20.79
C GLU A 51 32.33 7.11 21.30
N GLN A 52 31.38 6.38 20.71
CA GLN A 52 30.04 6.32 21.27
C GLN A 52 30.10 5.66 22.65
N PRO A 53 29.49 6.24 23.68
CA PRO A 53 29.45 5.62 25.01
C PRO A 53 28.76 4.25 24.89
N LYS A 54 29.46 3.18 25.21
CA LYS A 54 28.90 1.85 25.34
C LYS A 54 27.83 1.89 26.41
N MET A 55 26.57 1.85 26.04
CA MET A 55 25.49 1.65 26.97
C MET A 55 25.73 0.32 27.72
N PRO A 56 25.55 0.29 29.03
CA PRO A 56 25.66 -0.96 29.80
C PRO A 56 24.61 -1.93 29.28
N LYS A 57 25.04 -3.10 28.84
CA LYS A 57 24.15 -4.22 28.55
C LYS A 57 23.44 -4.58 29.83
N GLY A 58 22.19 -4.14 29.99
CA GLY A 58 21.31 -4.67 31.03
C GLY A 58 21.20 -6.18 30.89
N PRO A 59 20.87 -6.92 31.98
CA PRO A 59 20.74 -8.36 31.94
C PRO A 59 19.76 -8.73 30.83
N MET A 60 20.21 -9.49 29.82
CA MET A 60 19.36 -10.05 28.79
C MET A 60 18.33 -10.94 29.52
N SER A 61 17.10 -10.49 29.61
CA SER A 61 15.99 -11.36 30.00
C SER A 61 16.01 -12.57 29.09
N LYS A 62 16.08 -13.77 29.63
CA LYS A 62 15.96 -14.99 28.83
C LYS A 62 14.63 -14.92 28.08
N LYS A 63 14.68 -15.00 26.75
CA LYS A 63 13.49 -15.07 25.93
C LYS A 63 12.72 -16.31 26.36
N LYS A 64 11.46 -16.14 26.77
CA LYS A 64 10.60 -17.28 27.17
C LYS A 64 10.36 -18.09 25.88
N GLU A 65 10.56 -19.39 25.97
CA GLU A 65 10.30 -20.32 24.88
C GLU A 65 8.95 -20.98 25.12
N TYR A 66 8.09 -20.99 24.14
CA TYR A 66 6.77 -21.63 24.16
C TYR A 66 6.78 -22.83 23.22
N LYS A 67 6.16 -23.93 23.64
CA LYS A 67 6.08 -25.16 22.83
C LYS A 67 4.82 -25.21 21.97
N THR A 68 3.75 -24.59 22.46
CA THR A 68 2.44 -24.57 21.78
C THR A 68 1.90 -23.14 21.71
N ILE A 69 0.95 -22.92 20.82
CA ILE A 69 0.23 -21.64 20.71
C ILE A 69 -0.62 -21.43 21.96
N ASP A 70 -1.21 -22.48 22.51
CA ASP A 70 -2.00 -22.39 23.74
C ASP A 70 -1.14 -21.93 24.91
N GLU A 71 0.07 -22.51 25.09
CA GLU A 71 1.02 -22.05 26.12
C GLU A 71 1.41 -20.58 25.95
N PHE A 72 1.51 -20.10 24.69
CA PHE A 72 1.76 -18.70 24.42
C PHE A 72 0.57 -17.82 24.80
N LEU A 73 -0.66 -18.26 24.48
CA LEU A 73 -1.89 -17.52 24.81
C LEU A 73 -2.18 -17.47 26.32
N GLU A 74 -1.75 -18.47 27.10
CA GLU A 74 -1.86 -18.46 28.57
C GLU A 74 -0.97 -17.41 29.25
N ASP A 75 0.01 -16.85 28.52
CA ASP A 75 0.98 -15.88 29.08
C ASP A 75 0.51 -14.41 28.99
N GLY A 76 -0.71 -14.16 28.56
CA GLY A 76 -1.28 -12.81 28.44
C GLY A 76 -2.75 -12.81 28.11
N GLU A 77 -3.34 -11.63 28.02
CA GLU A 77 -4.72 -11.45 27.56
C GLU A 77 -4.73 -11.14 26.06
N TYR A 78 -5.21 -12.09 25.25
CA TYR A 78 -5.23 -11.98 23.80
C TYR A 78 -6.67 -11.91 23.25
N LYS A 79 -6.89 -10.95 22.36
CA LYS A 79 -8.08 -10.90 21.52
C LYS A 79 -7.72 -11.45 20.13
N SER A 80 -8.41 -12.51 19.67
CA SER A 80 -8.27 -13.02 18.32
C SER A 80 -9.09 -12.19 17.34
N ILE A 81 -8.51 -11.92 16.17
CA ILE A 81 -9.14 -11.26 15.02
C ILE A 81 -8.88 -12.18 13.83
N ASP A 82 -9.89 -13.02 13.52
CA ASP A 82 -9.76 -14.07 12.53
C ASP A 82 -10.26 -13.63 11.16
N GLY A 83 -9.61 -14.10 10.09
CA GLY A 83 -9.97 -13.77 8.71
C GLY A 83 -8.87 -14.16 7.73
N PHE A 84 -8.64 -13.33 6.73
CA PHE A 84 -7.57 -13.53 5.72
C PHE A 84 -6.19 -13.67 6.38
N MET A 85 -5.89 -12.82 7.35
CA MET A 85 -4.78 -12.98 8.27
C MET A 85 -5.31 -13.13 9.68
N ASN A 86 -4.81 -14.12 10.41
CA ASN A 86 -5.18 -14.35 11.80
C ASN A 86 -4.29 -13.51 12.72
N ILE A 87 -4.87 -12.55 13.38
CA ILE A 87 -4.17 -11.57 14.21
C ILE A 87 -4.54 -11.80 15.67
N LEU A 88 -3.55 -11.71 16.55
CA LEU A 88 -3.71 -11.70 18.01
C LEU A 88 -3.30 -10.33 18.53
N HIS A 89 -4.18 -9.69 19.30
CA HIS A 89 -3.89 -8.46 20.01
C HIS A 89 -3.74 -8.77 21.51
N GLU A 90 -2.51 -8.63 22.04
CA GLU A 90 -2.23 -8.67 23.48
C GLU A 90 -2.65 -7.35 24.09
N THR A 91 -3.77 -7.33 24.80
CA THR A 91 -4.45 -6.10 25.22
C THR A 91 -3.73 -5.35 26.35
N GLU A 92 -3.01 -6.05 27.23
CA GLU A 92 -2.28 -5.41 28.34
C GLU A 92 -1.04 -4.63 27.88
N LYS A 93 -0.32 -5.15 26.86
CA LYS A 93 0.92 -4.55 26.37
C LYS A 93 0.79 -3.86 25.03
N ASP A 94 -0.43 -3.87 24.49
CA ASP A 94 -0.76 -3.32 23.16
C ASP A 94 0.18 -3.82 22.06
N LYS A 95 0.29 -5.17 21.96
CA LYS A 95 1.15 -5.84 20.98
C LYS A 95 0.34 -6.67 20.02
N TYR A 96 0.79 -6.69 18.78
CA TYR A 96 0.14 -7.44 17.73
C TYR A 96 1.00 -8.59 17.22
N PHE A 97 0.37 -9.74 17.08
CA PHE A 97 1.01 -10.95 16.57
C PHE A 97 0.18 -11.48 15.40
N MET A 98 0.84 -12.18 14.50
CA MET A 98 0.20 -12.85 13.38
C MET A 98 0.48 -14.34 13.48
N ILE A 99 -0.57 -15.15 13.28
CA ILE A 99 -0.45 -16.60 13.12
C ILE A 99 -0.44 -16.88 11.61
N LEU A 100 0.70 -17.27 11.11
CA LEU A 100 0.88 -17.71 9.72
C LEU A 100 0.85 -19.22 9.64
N SER A 101 0.08 -19.78 8.72
CA SER A 101 0.12 -21.21 8.39
C SER A 101 1.15 -21.47 7.27
N GLU A 102 1.65 -22.70 7.21
CA GLU A 102 2.62 -23.11 6.17
C GLU A 102 2.08 -22.91 4.76
N ASP A 103 0.78 -23.05 4.56
CA ASP A 103 0.13 -22.85 3.27
C ASP A 103 -0.01 -21.39 2.86
N GLN A 104 0.15 -20.44 3.79
CA GLN A 104 0.22 -19.00 3.49
C GLN A 104 1.63 -18.56 3.10
N LEU A 105 2.66 -19.38 3.41
CA LEU A 105 4.03 -19.10 3.00
C LEU A 105 4.21 -19.35 1.49
N ASN A 106 5.04 -18.54 0.85
CA ASN A 106 5.27 -18.54 -0.59
C ASN A 106 4.01 -18.29 -1.43
N LYS A 107 2.96 -17.70 -0.82
CA LYS A 107 1.80 -17.18 -1.52
C LYS A 107 1.89 -15.66 -1.61
N GLU A 108 1.59 -15.17 -2.80
CA GLU A 108 1.53 -13.74 -3.09
C GLU A 108 0.21 -13.17 -2.60
N PHE A 109 0.24 -11.93 -2.14
CA PHE A 109 -0.93 -11.15 -1.79
C PHE A 109 -0.73 -9.68 -2.19
N ILE A 110 -1.83 -9.00 -2.45
CA ILE A 110 -1.81 -7.58 -2.78
C ILE A 110 -1.70 -6.79 -1.48
N TYR A 111 -0.84 -5.78 -1.48
CA TYR A 111 -0.77 -4.79 -0.42
C TYR A 111 -0.93 -3.40 -1.02
N PHE A 112 -1.69 -2.55 -0.35
CA PHE A 112 -1.72 -1.11 -0.64
C PHE A 112 -2.05 -0.30 0.62
N THR A 113 -1.78 1.00 0.55
CA THR A 113 -2.08 1.93 1.64
C THR A 113 -3.04 3.00 1.19
N TYR A 114 -3.72 3.55 2.18
CA TYR A 114 -4.64 4.64 2.04
C TYR A 114 -4.42 5.66 3.16
N ILE A 115 -4.42 6.94 2.85
CA ILE A 115 -4.36 7.98 3.89
C ILE A 115 -5.79 8.30 4.30
N LEU A 116 -6.13 8.01 5.55
CA LEU A 116 -7.45 8.31 6.12
C LEU A 116 -7.53 9.75 6.57
N ASN A 117 -6.44 10.26 7.18
CA ASN A 117 -6.36 11.61 7.71
C ASN A 117 -4.91 12.08 7.75
N GLY A 118 -4.68 13.35 7.51
CA GLY A 118 -3.35 13.94 7.55
C GLY A 118 -3.37 15.43 7.24
N PRO A 119 -2.29 16.14 7.56
CA PRO A 119 -2.19 17.56 7.30
C PRO A 119 -1.88 17.82 5.82
N SER A 120 -2.89 18.11 5.02
CA SER A 120 -2.73 18.36 3.57
C SER A 120 -1.68 19.46 3.23
N ASP A 121 -1.48 20.41 4.13
CA ASP A 121 -0.42 21.43 4.01
C ASP A 121 1.01 20.85 4.06
N ALA A 122 1.17 19.60 4.50
CA ALA A 122 2.44 18.87 4.51
C ALA A 122 2.52 17.77 3.44
N GLY A 123 1.48 17.62 2.63
CA GLY A 123 1.37 16.63 1.58
C GLY A 123 0.30 15.58 1.82
N PRO A 124 0.36 14.74 2.89
CA PRO A 124 -0.63 13.70 3.10
C PRO A 124 -2.03 14.25 3.29
N SER A 125 -2.97 13.78 2.52
CA SER A 125 -4.38 14.21 2.56
C SER A 125 -5.29 12.98 2.64
N GLY A 126 -6.38 13.11 3.37
CA GLY A 126 -7.41 12.06 3.40
C GLY A 126 -7.91 11.75 1.99
N GLY A 127 -7.92 10.48 1.64
CA GLY A 127 -8.26 9.98 0.31
C GLY A 127 -7.06 9.70 -0.60
N ASP A 128 -5.84 10.04 -0.19
CA ASP A 128 -4.66 9.72 -0.99
C ASP A 128 -4.38 8.21 -0.98
N MET A 129 -4.21 7.65 -2.16
CA MET A 129 -3.80 6.25 -2.31
C MET A 129 -2.28 6.16 -2.42
N GLY A 130 -1.70 5.27 -1.63
CA GLY A 130 -0.30 4.89 -1.77
C GLY A 130 -0.06 3.92 -2.93
N GLU A 131 1.18 3.47 -3.06
CA GLU A 131 1.54 2.46 -4.04
C GLU A 131 0.90 1.10 -3.69
N ALA A 132 0.38 0.43 -4.71
CA ALA A 132 -0.01 -0.97 -4.61
C ALA A 132 1.14 -1.85 -5.08
N PHE A 133 1.42 -2.94 -4.35
CA PHE A 133 2.45 -3.90 -4.73
C PHE A 133 2.17 -5.30 -4.18
N ILE A 134 2.91 -6.27 -4.68
CA ILE A 134 2.76 -7.67 -4.28
C ILE A 134 3.77 -7.99 -3.18
N LEU A 135 3.27 -8.60 -2.11
CA LEU A 135 4.05 -9.11 -0.99
C LEU A 135 3.96 -10.63 -0.90
N GLU A 136 4.93 -11.19 -0.23
CA GLU A 136 5.02 -12.63 0.01
C GLU A 136 5.76 -12.89 1.32
N PHE A 137 5.23 -13.79 2.18
CA PHE A 137 5.95 -14.31 3.32
C PHE A 137 6.72 -15.57 2.93
N ARG A 138 7.99 -15.66 3.35
CA ARG A 138 8.85 -16.83 3.10
C ARG A 138 9.61 -17.22 4.36
N LYS A 139 9.94 -18.49 4.47
CA LYS A 139 10.90 -18.92 5.49
C LYS A 139 12.26 -18.27 5.23
N PHE A 140 12.84 -17.74 6.29
CA PHE A 140 14.20 -17.21 6.31
C PHE A 140 14.97 -17.86 7.46
N LYS A 141 15.58 -19.02 7.21
CA LYS A 141 16.16 -19.90 8.23
C LYS A 141 15.07 -20.32 9.23
N GLU A 142 15.23 -19.96 10.50
CA GLU A 142 14.25 -20.22 11.58
C GLU A 142 13.21 -19.08 11.73
N ASP A 143 13.33 -18.00 10.98
CA ASP A 143 12.47 -16.83 10.99
C ASP A 143 11.54 -16.79 9.78
N ILE A 144 10.63 -15.82 9.74
CA ILE A 144 9.79 -15.47 8.58
C ILE A 144 10.28 -14.15 7.99
N GLY A 145 10.53 -14.14 6.67
CA GLY A 145 10.86 -12.94 5.92
C GLY A 145 9.66 -12.43 5.13
N ILE A 146 9.57 -11.11 4.95
CA ILE A 146 8.59 -10.48 4.05
C ILE A 146 9.33 -9.86 2.86
N TYR A 147 8.81 -10.11 1.66
CA TYR A 147 9.41 -9.73 0.40
C TYR A 147 8.42 -8.95 -0.47
N LYS A 148 8.88 -7.82 -1.05
CA LYS A 148 8.16 -7.10 -2.10
C LYS A 148 8.63 -7.62 -3.45
N LYS A 149 7.69 -8.09 -4.25
CA LYS A 149 7.92 -8.68 -5.58
C LYS A 149 8.25 -7.60 -6.60
N ASN A 150 9.10 -7.93 -7.55
CA ASN A 150 9.32 -7.09 -8.72
C ASN A 150 8.32 -7.49 -9.82
N THR A 151 7.31 -6.66 -10.03
CA THR A 151 6.23 -6.90 -11.02
C THR A 151 6.50 -6.25 -12.38
N LYS A 152 7.68 -5.65 -12.59
CA LYS A 152 8.01 -4.97 -13.86
C LYS A 152 8.51 -5.92 -14.95
N PHE A 153 8.64 -7.22 -14.63
CA PHE A 153 9.12 -8.24 -15.55
C PHE A 153 8.15 -9.43 -15.56
N ALA A 154 7.81 -9.90 -16.76
CA ALA A 154 7.07 -11.15 -16.95
C ALA A 154 8.03 -12.25 -17.40
N PHE A 155 7.85 -13.46 -16.87
CA PHE A 155 8.66 -14.63 -17.17
C PHE A 155 7.76 -15.82 -17.51
N ASP A 156 8.27 -16.69 -18.37
CA ASP A 156 7.76 -18.03 -18.56
C ASP A 156 8.80 -19.01 -18.00
N ASP A 157 8.49 -19.68 -16.90
CA ASP A 157 9.42 -20.59 -16.22
C ASP A 157 9.82 -21.80 -17.09
N SER A 158 9.09 -22.09 -18.17
CA SER A 158 9.49 -23.09 -19.18
C SER A 158 10.62 -22.61 -20.08
N ASN A 159 10.91 -21.30 -20.12
CA ASN A 159 11.90 -20.70 -21.00
C ASN A 159 13.23 -20.47 -20.26
N LYS A 160 14.35 -20.75 -20.94
CA LYS A 160 15.69 -20.54 -20.38
C LYS A 160 16.01 -19.10 -20.04
N ILE A 161 15.39 -18.12 -20.71
CA ILE A 161 15.54 -16.69 -20.39
C ILE A 161 15.08 -16.40 -18.95
N SER A 162 14.10 -17.14 -18.44
CA SER A 162 13.60 -16.94 -17.08
C SER A 162 14.69 -17.13 -16.02
N GLN A 163 15.77 -17.84 -16.33
CA GLN A 163 16.94 -17.96 -15.46
C GLN A 163 17.63 -16.60 -15.21
N SER A 164 17.46 -15.62 -16.11
CA SER A 164 18.00 -14.27 -15.94
C SER A 164 17.39 -13.52 -14.76
N LYS A 165 16.18 -13.88 -14.32
CA LYS A 165 15.54 -13.29 -13.13
C LYS A 165 16.39 -13.45 -11.88
N LEU A 166 17.21 -14.52 -11.81
CA LEU A 166 18.07 -14.83 -10.67
C LEU A 166 19.35 -13.98 -10.63
N THR A 167 19.69 -13.27 -11.70
CA THR A 167 20.97 -12.56 -11.82
C THR A 167 20.89 -11.06 -11.68
N ASN A 168 19.86 -10.42 -12.24
CA ASN A 168 19.79 -8.96 -12.34
C ASN A 168 18.47 -8.36 -11.85
N ILE A 169 17.47 -9.17 -11.51
CA ILE A 169 16.16 -8.71 -11.04
C ILE A 169 16.06 -9.04 -9.56
N ILE A 170 15.97 -8.01 -8.74
CA ILE A 170 16.04 -8.12 -7.29
C ILE A 170 14.68 -7.80 -6.70
N GLU A 171 14.16 -8.72 -5.88
CA GLU A 171 13.03 -8.48 -5.00
C GLU A 171 13.52 -7.71 -3.76
N ALA A 172 12.66 -6.89 -3.17
CA ALA A 172 13.04 -6.21 -1.94
C ALA A 172 12.75 -7.09 -0.71
N PHE A 173 13.79 -7.40 0.05
CA PHE A 173 13.65 -8.00 1.38
C PHE A 173 13.34 -6.89 2.39
N LEU A 174 12.08 -6.75 2.80
CA LEU A 174 11.64 -5.65 3.66
C LEU A 174 12.03 -5.87 5.12
N GLY A 175 12.01 -7.13 5.59
CA GLY A 175 12.37 -7.43 6.95
C GLY A 175 12.17 -8.89 7.32
N ARG A 176 12.57 -9.23 8.54
CA ARG A 176 12.35 -10.56 9.10
C ARG A 176 11.73 -10.45 10.49
N PHE A 177 10.98 -11.48 10.83
CA PHE A 177 10.26 -11.63 12.09
C PHE A 177 10.66 -12.96 12.73
N SER A 178 11.16 -12.88 13.95
CA SER A 178 11.51 -14.10 14.69
C SER A 178 10.25 -14.87 15.04
N VAL A 179 10.28 -16.16 14.75
CA VAL A 179 9.22 -17.09 15.18
C VAL A 179 9.25 -17.22 16.69
N ILE A 180 8.13 -16.94 17.35
CA ILE A 180 7.95 -17.03 18.79
C ILE A 180 7.51 -18.43 19.17
N VAL A 181 6.55 -18.96 18.42
CA VAL A 181 6.02 -20.32 18.55
C VAL A 181 5.93 -20.95 17.16
N LYS A 182 6.28 -22.22 17.10
CA LYS A 182 6.02 -23.06 15.92
C LYS A 182 5.28 -24.31 16.39
N GLU A 183 4.07 -24.49 15.88
CA GLU A 183 3.23 -25.64 16.20
C GLU A 183 2.45 -26.08 14.95
N ASP A 184 2.48 -27.36 14.61
CA ASP A 184 1.68 -27.98 13.54
C ASP A 184 1.65 -27.16 12.24
N SER A 185 2.80 -26.76 11.74
CA SER A 185 2.90 -25.93 10.53
C SER A 185 2.29 -24.51 10.66
N ARG A 186 2.10 -24.02 11.90
CA ARG A 186 1.72 -22.63 12.20
C ARG A 186 2.89 -21.91 12.90
N TYR A 187 2.99 -20.62 12.62
CA TYR A 187 4.07 -19.75 13.10
C TYR A 187 3.48 -18.50 13.73
N VAL A 188 3.83 -18.22 14.97
CA VAL A 188 3.47 -16.96 15.63
C VAL A 188 4.64 -15.99 15.50
N ILE A 189 4.39 -14.82 14.96
CA ILE A 189 5.36 -13.73 14.83
C ILE A 189 4.81 -12.43 15.42
N ASN A 190 5.65 -11.59 16.02
CA ASN A 190 5.27 -10.23 16.40
C ASN A 190 5.36 -9.32 15.17
N ILE A 191 4.29 -8.58 14.89
CA ILE A 191 4.14 -7.71 13.69
C ILE A 191 4.22 -6.22 14.02
N ASP A 192 4.41 -5.81 15.25
CA ASP A 192 4.47 -4.39 15.65
C ASP A 192 5.42 -3.60 14.76
N LYS A 193 6.63 -4.11 14.55
CA LYS A 193 7.64 -3.45 13.71
C LYS A 193 7.17 -3.24 12.26
N MET A 194 6.32 -4.11 11.75
CA MET A 194 5.79 -4.02 10.39
C MET A 194 5.00 -2.72 10.20
N PHE A 195 4.22 -2.33 11.21
CA PHE A 195 3.29 -1.21 11.17
C PHE A 195 3.77 0.01 11.95
N LEU A 196 4.50 -0.18 13.05
CA LEU A 196 4.99 0.93 13.89
C LEU A 196 6.29 1.57 13.34
N SER A 197 6.66 1.21 12.12
CA SER A 197 7.77 1.81 11.37
C SER A 197 7.35 1.98 9.91
N GLU A 198 8.18 2.66 9.13
CA GLU A 198 7.97 2.82 7.68
C GLU A 198 8.53 1.63 6.88
N MET A 199 8.42 0.40 7.42
CA MET A 199 8.96 -0.81 6.78
C MET A 199 8.24 -1.14 5.49
N LEU A 200 6.92 -1.08 5.47
CA LEU A 200 6.10 -1.42 4.31
C LEU A 200 6.04 -0.27 3.32
N VAL A 201 5.87 0.94 3.81
CA VAL A 201 5.70 2.15 3.00
C VAL A 201 6.22 3.36 3.75
N ALA A 202 6.83 4.30 3.03
CA ALA A 202 7.21 5.58 3.59
C ALA A 202 5.98 6.49 3.73
N ILE A 203 5.62 6.79 4.96
CA ILE A 203 4.54 7.75 5.28
C ILE A 203 5.09 9.18 5.32
N THR A 204 6.36 9.33 5.68
CA THR A 204 7.05 10.62 5.66
C THR A 204 7.24 11.09 4.22
N PRO A 205 6.65 12.23 3.80
CA PRO A 205 6.84 12.74 2.44
C PRO A 205 8.31 13.03 2.13
N ASN A 206 8.81 12.47 1.05
CA ASN A 206 10.13 12.78 0.56
C ASN A 206 10.11 14.08 -0.26
N ILE A 207 10.19 15.22 0.41
CA ILE A 207 10.14 16.54 -0.22
C ILE A 207 11.59 16.98 -0.55
N PRO A 208 11.96 17.13 -1.83
CA PRO A 208 13.25 17.67 -2.21
C PRO A 208 13.47 19.07 -1.62
N LYS A 209 14.71 19.40 -1.25
CA LYS A 209 15.03 20.65 -0.53
C LYS A 209 14.56 21.90 -1.27
N GLU A 210 14.65 21.90 -2.61
CA GLU A 210 14.21 22.99 -3.48
C GLU A 210 12.69 23.23 -3.45
N TYR A 211 11.90 22.25 -3.05
CA TYR A 211 10.44 22.36 -2.93
C TYR A 211 9.95 22.61 -1.51
N MET A 212 10.82 22.49 -0.49
CA MET A 212 10.42 22.69 0.91
C MET A 212 9.87 24.09 1.19
N GLU A 213 10.27 25.10 0.41
CA GLU A 213 9.77 26.46 0.57
C GLU A 213 8.29 26.62 0.19
N TYR A 214 7.76 25.76 -0.68
CA TYR A 214 6.38 25.81 -1.14
C TYR A 214 5.39 25.16 -0.16
N TYR A 215 5.88 24.35 0.78
CA TYR A 215 5.04 23.72 1.80
C TYR A 215 4.88 24.64 3.01
N ASN A 216 3.63 24.84 3.45
CA ASN A 216 3.32 25.63 4.65
C ASN A 216 3.64 24.85 5.94
N LEU A 217 3.66 23.54 5.86
CA LEU A 217 3.98 22.63 6.95
C LEU A 217 4.96 21.57 6.45
N ILE A 218 5.96 21.28 7.26
CA ILE A 218 6.86 20.13 7.07
C ILE A 218 6.65 19.22 8.27
N LEU A 219 6.32 17.97 8.02
CA LEU A 219 6.29 16.95 9.05
C LEU A 219 7.69 16.86 9.68
N GLY A 220 7.75 16.51 10.93
CA GLY A 220 9.00 16.33 11.63
C GLY A 220 9.59 14.93 11.42
N ARG A 221 10.23 14.42 12.46
CA ARG A 221 10.67 13.04 12.51
C ARG A 221 9.52 12.15 12.97
N PRO A 222 9.40 10.93 12.45
CA PRO A 222 8.51 9.94 13.04
C PRO A 222 8.79 9.78 14.54
N ASP A 223 7.74 9.77 15.33
CA ASP A 223 7.78 9.63 16.80
C ASP A 223 7.13 8.31 17.19
N SER A 224 7.94 7.29 17.43
CA SER A 224 7.46 5.95 17.80
C SER A 224 6.66 5.93 19.10
N SER A 225 6.82 6.91 19.98
CA SER A 225 6.03 7.01 21.21
C SER A 225 4.60 7.49 20.99
N LYS A 226 4.31 7.97 19.77
CA LYS A 226 3.00 8.49 19.33
C LYS A 226 2.47 7.75 18.09
N THR A 227 3.14 6.66 17.73
CA THR A 227 2.74 5.80 16.62
C THR A 227 2.16 4.52 17.19
N PHE A 228 0.94 4.17 16.79
CA PHE A 228 0.26 2.98 17.28
C PHE A 228 -0.74 2.45 16.25
N ILE A 229 -1.09 1.16 16.38
CA ILE A 229 -2.17 0.53 15.62
C ILE A 229 -3.49 0.89 16.32
N ASP A 230 -4.34 1.63 15.63
CA ASP A 230 -5.63 2.12 16.17
C ASP A 230 -6.72 1.05 16.06
N GLU A 231 -6.77 0.34 14.94
CA GLU A 231 -7.77 -0.68 14.66
C GLU A 231 -7.23 -1.75 13.72
N VAL A 232 -7.69 -2.98 13.92
CA VAL A 232 -7.46 -4.08 12.98
C VAL A 232 -8.80 -4.75 12.68
N LYS A 233 -9.09 -4.89 11.39
CA LYS A 233 -10.25 -5.67 10.90
C LYS A 233 -9.75 -6.74 9.96
N SER A 234 -10.29 -7.95 10.09
CA SER A 234 -9.97 -9.06 9.19
C SER A 234 -11.25 -9.68 8.66
N TYR A 235 -11.31 -9.84 7.35
CA TYR A 235 -12.43 -10.40 6.61
C TYR A 235 -11.94 -11.64 5.87
N GLU A 236 -12.85 -12.33 5.19
CA GLU A 236 -12.51 -13.57 4.47
C GLU A 236 -11.37 -13.40 3.44
N LYS A 237 -11.26 -12.21 2.79
CA LYS A 237 -10.35 -11.98 1.67
C LYS A 237 -9.42 -10.79 1.85
N ASN A 238 -9.52 -10.08 2.94
CA ASN A 238 -8.65 -8.95 3.25
C ASN A 238 -8.51 -8.73 4.75
N THR A 239 -7.40 -8.11 5.13
CA THR A 239 -7.15 -7.64 6.48
C THR A 239 -6.66 -6.21 6.41
N SER A 240 -7.24 -5.33 7.22
CA SER A 240 -6.88 -3.93 7.31
C SER A 240 -6.29 -3.59 8.67
N PHE A 241 -5.27 -2.71 8.66
CA PHE A 241 -4.64 -2.16 9.85
C PHE A 241 -4.68 -0.63 9.74
N LYS A 242 -5.41 0.01 10.61
CA LYS A 242 -5.41 1.46 10.77
C LYS A 242 -4.31 1.86 11.73
N VAL A 243 -3.36 2.64 11.26
CA VAL A 243 -2.17 3.03 12.02
C VAL A 243 -2.09 4.55 12.10
N ARG A 244 -1.96 5.07 13.30
CA ARG A 244 -1.63 6.49 13.50
C ARG A 244 -0.13 6.67 13.59
N TYR A 245 0.42 7.43 12.67
CA TYR A 245 1.83 7.80 12.65
C TYR A 245 2.00 9.19 13.26
N GLY A 246 2.63 9.27 14.42
CA GLY A 246 2.96 10.52 15.08
C GLY A 246 4.24 11.14 14.54
N PHE A 247 4.28 12.45 14.43
CA PHE A 247 5.45 13.22 14.01
C PHE A 247 5.78 14.32 15.00
N TYR A 248 7.07 14.56 15.18
CA TYR A 248 7.57 15.65 16.00
C TYR A 248 8.57 16.53 15.26
N ASN A 249 8.27 17.83 15.17
CA ASN A 249 9.15 18.83 14.59
C ASN A 249 9.47 19.93 15.65
N PRO A 250 10.64 19.90 16.28
CA PRO A 250 10.99 20.88 17.33
C PRO A 250 11.13 22.32 16.80
N LYS A 251 11.33 22.48 15.49
CA LYS A 251 11.51 23.79 14.83
C LYS A 251 10.66 23.86 13.57
N PRO A 252 9.33 23.92 13.72
CA PRO A 252 8.45 24.02 12.56
C PRO A 252 8.71 25.33 11.82
N LYS A 253 8.45 25.33 10.52
CA LYS A 253 8.56 26.52 9.68
C LYS A 253 7.72 27.64 10.27
N SER A 254 8.35 28.79 10.52
CA SER A 254 7.65 30.03 10.89
C SER A 254 6.94 30.59 9.66
N GLY A 255 5.74 31.10 9.84
CA GLY A 255 4.97 31.67 8.73
C GLY A 255 3.48 31.66 9.04
N ARG A 256 2.67 31.64 7.98
CA ARG A 256 1.20 31.72 8.08
C ARG A 256 0.64 30.69 9.05
N SER A 257 -0.31 31.10 9.86
CA SER A 257 -1.14 30.19 10.64
C SER A 257 -1.83 29.20 9.72
N ILE A 258 -1.94 27.95 10.16
CA ILE A 258 -2.73 26.90 9.51
C ILE A 258 -3.83 26.57 10.50
N ASP A 259 -5.04 27.01 10.23
CA ASP A 259 -6.15 26.93 11.20
C ASP A 259 -6.53 25.47 11.51
N ALA A 260 -6.27 24.55 10.59
CA ALA A 260 -6.48 23.12 10.79
C ALA A 260 -5.42 22.46 11.70
N ILE A 261 -4.32 23.14 12.06
CA ILE A 261 -3.21 22.58 12.84
C ILE A 261 -3.06 23.33 14.14
N THR A 262 -3.39 22.68 15.25
CA THR A 262 -3.31 23.26 16.59
C THR A 262 -1.88 23.58 17.01
N ASP A 263 -0.94 22.67 16.76
CA ASP A 263 0.49 22.87 17.05
C ASP A 263 1.34 22.21 15.96
N LYS A 264 2.05 23.03 15.19
CA LYS A 264 2.91 22.58 14.08
C LYS A 264 4.06 21.67 14.51
N ARG A 265 4.36 21.59 15.81
CA ARG A 265 5.42 20.69 16.33
C ARG A 265 4.95 19.25 16.42
N TYR A 266 3.63 19.03 16.57
CA TYR A 266 3.02 17.72 16.80
C TYR A 266 1.93 17.51 15.76
N THR A 267 2.17 16.60 14.86
CA THR A 267 1.22 16.25 13.81
C THR A 267 1.09 14.72 13.72
N PHE A 268 0.09 14.26 13.01
CA PHE A 268 -0.07 12.84 12.74
C PHE A 268 -0.59 12.61 11.33
N VAL A 269 -0.41 11.38 10.86
CA VAL A 269 -1.02 10.85 9.64
C VAL A 269 -1.67 9.52 10.00
N ASP A 270 -2.94 9.36 9.71
CA ASP A 270 -3.64 8.08 9.84
C ASP A 270 -3.58 7.36 8.49
N GLY A 271 -2.87 6.24 8.48
CA GLY A 271 -2.72 5.36 7.34
C GLY A 271 -3.52 4.07 7.52
N LEU A 272 -4.17 3.61 6.47
CA LEU A 272 -4.77 2.29 6.40
C LEU A 272 -3.90 1.38 5.54
N HIS A 273 -3.48 0.24 6.10
CA HIS A 273 -2.71 -0.77 5.40
C HIS A 273 -3.63 -1.95 5.09
N LEU A 274 -3.75 -2.28 3.81
CA LEU A 274 -4.61 -3.37 3.37
C LEU A 274 -3.77 -4.52 2.80
N PHE A 275 -4.11 -5.71 3.25
CA PHE A 275 -3.63 -6.97 2.73
C PHE A 275 -4.81 -7.68 2.09
N VAL A 276 -4.74 -7.96 0.80
CA VAL A 276 -5.84 -8.52 0.02
C VAL A 276 -5.39 -9.81 -0.64
N GLU A 277 -6.24 -10.84 -0.56
CA GLU A 277 -6.01 -12.11 -1.24
C GLU A 277 -5.81 -11.89 -2.74
N MET A 278 -4.81 -12.56 -3.33
CA MET A 278 -4.66 -12.59 -4.78
C MET A 278 -5.88 -13.27 -5.39
N PRO A 279 -6.49 -12.68 -6.43
CA PRO A 279 -7.53 -13.37 -7.16
C PRO A 279 -6.94 -14.63 -7.82
N ASP A 280 -7.65 -15.74 -7.70
CA ASP A 280 -7.27 -17.03 -8.30
C ASP A 280 -7.66 -17.14 -9.78
N ASP A 281 -8.13 -16.07 -10.37
CA ASP A 281 -8.62 -16.02 -11.72
C ASP A 281 -7.51 -15.82 -12.77
N LYS A 282 -7.74 -16.36 -13.93
CA LYS A 282 -6.87 -16.22 -15.08
C LYS A 282 -7.25 -14.97 -15.88
N PHE A 283 -7.11 -13.80 -15.29
CA PHE A 283 -7.35 -12.56 -15.99
C PHE A 283 -6.27 -12.34 -17.05
N GLU A 284 -6.64 -12.48 -18.32
CA GLU A 284 -5.70 -12.31 -19.42
C GLU A 284 -5.38 -10.81 -19.63
N PRO A 285 -4.10 -10.42 -19.63
CA PRO A 285 -3.70 -9.07 -19.91
C PRO A 285 -4.02 -8.69 -21.36
N ARG A 286 -4.32 -7.41 -21.57
CA ARG A 286 -4.50 -6.84 -22.90
C ARG A 286 -3.45 -5.78 -23.17
N ILE A 287 -2.75 -5.91 -24.30
CA ILE A 287 -1.75 -4.92 -24.73
C ILE A 287 -2.44 -3.65 -25.20
N ALA A 288 -1.90 -2.50 -24.83
CA ALA A 288 -2.38 -1.20 -25.23
C ALA A 288 -2.19 -0.98 -26.74
N ASP A 289 -3.17 -0.32 -27.36
CA ASP A 289 -3.08 0.13 -28.76
C ASP A 289 -2.83 1.64 -28.77
N GLN A 290 -1.77 2.06 -29.46
CA GLN A 290 -1.35 3.47 -29.50
C GLN A 290 -2.38 4.43 -30.11
N ARG A 291 -3.37 3.90 -30.84
CA ARG A 291 -4.48 4.69 -31.41
C ARG A 291 -5.51 5.10 -30.38
N ILE A 292 -5.49 4.49 -29.20
CA ILE A 292 -6.45 4.74 -28.12
C ILE A 292 -5.67 4.99 -26.83
N GLY A 293 -6.04 6.06 -26.11
CA GLY A 293 -5.43 6.37 -24.80
C GLY A 293 -5.96 5.44 -23.72
N TYR A 294 -5.06 4.77 -23.00
CA TYR A 294 -5.33 3.96 -21.82
C TYR A 294 -4.38 4.34 -20.69
N PHE A 295 -4.82 4.15 -19.46
CA PHE A 295 -3.89 3.94 -18.37
C PHE A 295 -3.32 2.52 -18.49
N SER A 296 -2.02 2.39 -18.44
CA SER A 296 -1.35 1.10 -18.64
C SER A 296 -0.18 0.92 -17.68
N GLU A 297 0.11 -0.35 -17.37
CA GLU A 297 1.33 -0.77 -16.69
C GLU A 297 2.33 -1.29 -17.70
N LYS A 298 3.56 -0.77 -17.63
CA LYS A 298 4.65 -1.23 -18.48
C LYS A 298 5.33 -2.44 -17.84
N VAL A 299 5.40 -3.53 -18.61
CA VAL A 299 6.06 -4.78 -18.23
C VAL A 299 7.07 -5.15 -19.30
N THR A 300 8.26 -5.57 -18.89
CA THR A 300 9.24 -6.17 -19.79
C THR A 300 8.98 -7.68 -19.87
N ASP A 301 8.60 -8.14 -21.04
CA ASP A 301 8.28 -9.54 -21.29
C ASP A 301 9.57 -10.33 -21.61
N LEU A 302 10.03 -11.08 -20.64
CA LEU A 302 11.19 -11.96 -20.76
C LEU A 302 10.80 -13.42 -21.04
N SER A 303 9.56 -13.67 -21.45
CA SER A 303 9.11 -14.98 -21.95
C SER A 303 9.46 -15.19 -23.42
N THR A 304 9.82 -14.13 -24.14
CA THR A 304 10.12 -14.16 -25.59
C THR A 304 11.53 -13.66 -25.90
N TYR A 305 12.04 -14.06 -27.06
CA TYR A 305 13.34 -13.61 -27.60
C TYR A 305 13.23 -12.36 -28.48
N ASP A 306 12.07 -11.71 -28.52
CA ASP A 306 11.86 -10.50 -29.32
C ASP A 306 12.77 -9.37 -28.85
N SER A 307 13.34 -8.64 -29.79
CA SER A 307 14.16 -7.45 -29.50
C SER A 307 13.33 -6.31 -28.86
N ASN A 308 12.05 -6.24 -29.17
CA ASN A 308 11.09 -5.35 -28.50
C ASN A 308 10.20 -6.19 -27.58
N ASN A 309 10.59 -6.26 -26.33
CA ASN A 309 9.89 -7.02 -25.29
C ASN A 309 9.16 -6.14 -24.28
N ALA A 310 9.08 -4.82 -24.49
CA ALA A 310 8.23 -3.94 -23.69
C ALA A 310 6.76 -4.15 -24.05
N ARG A 311 5.91 -4.32 -23.04
CA ARG A 311 4.46 -4.48 -23.16
C ARG A 311 3.79 -3.43 -22.28
N ASP A 312 2.90 -2.66 -22.87
CA ASP A 312 2.02 -1.76 -22.14
C ASP A 312 0.68 -2.50 -21.93
N LEU A 313 0.41 -2.89 -20.69
CA LEU A 313 -0.79 -3.65 -20.31
C LEU A 313 -1.86 -2.68 -19.85
N ILE A 314 -3.01 -2.65 -20.50
CA ILE A 314 -4.08 -1.70 -20.17
C ILE A 314 -4.72 -2.01 -18.81
N ASN A 315 -5.00 -0.97 -18.05
CA ASN A 315 -5.79 -1.06 -16.83
C ASN A 315 -7.26 -1.15 -17.23
N ARG A 316 -7.92 -2.24 -16.88
CA ARG A 316 -9.32 -2.46 -17.21
C ARG A 316 -10.03 -3.25 -16.12
N TRP A 317 -11.32 -3.04 -16.02
CA TRP A 317 -12.18 -3.85 -15.18
C TRP A 317 -12.29 -5.27 -15.72
N ARG A 318 -12.31 -6.25 -14.81
CA ARG A 318 -12.69 -7.62 -15.16
C ARG A 318 -14.20 -7.71 -15.15
N LEU A 319 -14.80 -7.83 -16.32
CA LEU A 319 -16.21 -8.10 -16.51
C LEU A 319 -16.35 -9.40 -17.28
N VAL A 320 -17.10 -10.35 -16.73
CA VAL A 320 -17.44 -11.63 -17.35
C VAL A 320 -18.95 -11.66 -17.53
N LYS A 321 -19.42 -11.99 -18.73
CA LYS A 321 -20.84 -12.08 -19.00
C LYS A 321 -21.46 -13.26 -18.27
N LYS A 322 -22.64 -13.09 -17.65
CA LYS A 322 -23.45 -14.21 -17.14
C LYS A 322 -23.88 -15.15 -18.27
N ASP A 323 -24.20 -14.58 -19.42
CA ASP A 323 -24.52 -15.31 -20.65
C ASP A 323 -23.48 -14.92 -21.73
N PRO A 324 -22.46 -15.77 -21.93
CA PRO A 324 -21.38 -15.48 -22.90
C PRO A 324 -21.86 -15.34 -24.33
N ASP A 325 -22.94 -16.01 -24.70
CA ASP A 325 -23.47 -16.04 -26.07
C ASP A 325 -24.39 -14.85 -26.37
N ALA A 326 -24.89 -14.15 -25.37
CA ALA A 326 -25.73 -12.98 -25.56
C ALA A 326 -24.91 -11.79 -26.05
N GLU A 327 -25.42 -11.04 -27.03
CA GLU A 327 -24.84 -9.79 -27.47
C GLU A 327 -24.71 -8.79 -26.30
N LEU A 328 -25.76 -8.69 -25.48
CA LEU A 328 -25.85 -7.85 -24.30
C LEU A 328 -26.24 -8.69 -23.07
N SER A 329 -25.33 -8.83 -22.10
CA SER A 329 -25.53 -9.59 -20.87
C SER A 329 -25.22 -8.77 -19.63
N GLU A 330 -25.80 -9.10 -18.49
CA GLU A 330 -25.29 -8.65 -17.21
C GLU A 330 -23.93 -9.28 -16.92
N PRO A 331 -23.04 -8.60 -16.19
CA PRO A 331 -21.82 -9.23 -15.68
C PRO A 331 -22.16 -10.21 -14.54
N GLU A 332 -21.34 -11.23 -14.35
CA GLU A 332 -21.41 -12.11 -13.18
C GLU A 332 -21.34 -11.32 -11.87
N GLN A 333 -20.43 -10.32 -11.85
CA GLN A 333 -20.26 -9.38 -10.75
C GLN A 333 -20.25 -7.94 -11.33
N PRO A 334 -21.23 -7.11 -10.98
CA PRO A 334 -21.21 -5.70 -11.37
C PRO A 334 -20.14 -4.93 -10.60
N LEU A 335 -19.69 -3.83 -11.16
CA LEU A 335 -18.88 -2.84 -10.47
C LEU A 335 -19.78 -2.08 -9.49
N VAL A 336 -19.52 -2.22 -8.20
CA VAL A 336 -20.31 -1.55 -7.16
C VAL A 336 -19.52 -0.37 -6.63
N TYR A 337 -20.10 0.82 -6.73
CA TYR A 337 -19.60 2.03 -6.13
C TYR A 337 -20.50 2.43 -4.97
N TRP A 338 -19.90 2.62 -3.81
CA TRP A 338 -20.61 3.11 -2.65
C TRP A 338 -20.50 4.62 -2.53
N VAL A 339 -21.64 5.29 -2.37
CA VAL A 339 -21.72 6.71 -2.04
C VAL A 339 -21.69 6.82 -0.54
N GLU A 340 -20.67 7.45 -0.02
CA GLU A 340 -20.44 7.61 1.42
C GLU A 340 -21.64 8.28 2.11
N ASN A 341 -22.00 7.82 3.31
CA ASN A 341 -23.13 8.32 4.08
C ASN A 341 -22.93 9.78 4.55
N SER A 342 -21.70 10.28 4.62
CA SER A 342 -21.38 11.69 4.85
C SER A 342 -21.71 12.62 3.66
N THR A 343 -21.98 12.05 2.47
CA THR A 343 -22.40 12.84 1.30
C THR A 343 -23.77 13.49 1.57
N PRO A 344 -23.92 14.83 1.40
CA PRO A 344 -25.20 15.50 1.61
C PRO A 344 -26.35 14.86 0.82
N GLU A 345 -27.49 14.65 1.45
CA GLU A 345 -28.63 13.92 0.86
C GLU A 345 -29.10 14.52 -0.45
N GLU A 346 -29.08 15.85 -0.57
CA GLU A 346 -29.48 16.55 -1.78
C GLU A 346 -28.56 16.27 -2.97
N ILE A 347 -27.31 15.88 -2.71
CA ILE A 347 -26.28 15.60 -3.74
C ILE A 347 -26.26 14.12 -4.13
N ARG A 348 -26.60 13.20 -3.21
CA ARG A 348 -26.56 11.73 -3.45
C ARG A 348 -27.22 11.30 -4.77
N PRO A 349 -28.43 11.79 -5.14
CA PRO A 349 -29.06 11.37 -6.40
C PRO A 349 -28.24 11.75 -7.65
N PHE A 350 -27.55 12.88 -7.61
CA PHE A 350 -26.71 13.31 -8.74
C PHE A 350 -25.44 12.48 -8.83
N VAL A 351 -24.84 12.09 -7.69
CA VAL A 351 -23.68 11.20 -7.65
C VAL A 351 -24.04 9.82 -8.19
N VAL A 352 -25.14 9.24 -7.71
CA VAL A 352 -25.66 7.95 -8.20
C VAL A 352 -25.88 8.00 -9.72
N LYS A 353 -26.61 9.03 -10.21
CA LYS A 353 -26.88 9.19 -11.63
C LYS A 353 -25.58 9.38 -12.45
N GLY A 354 -24.59 10.07 -11.90
CA GLY A 354 -23.28 10.27 -12.54
C GLY A 354 -22.51 8.95 -12.69
N ILE A 355 -22.50 8.12 -11.64
CA ILE A 355 -21.87 6.79 -11.65
C ILE A 355 -22.60 5.87 -12.65
N GLU A 356 -23.91 5.76 -12.57
CA GLU A 356 -24.70 4.85 -13.40
C GLU A 356 -24.77 5.29 -14.87
N ALA A 357 -24.46 6.56 -15.18
CA ALA A 357 -24.38 7.03 -16.57
C ALA A 357 -23.34 6.26 -17.40
N TRP A 358 -22.33 5.67 -16.77
CA TRP A 358 -21.33 4.82 -17.40
C TRP A 358 -21.91 3.54 -17.99
N ASN A 359 -23.09 3.08 -17.53
CA ASN A 359 -23.75 1.90 -18.12
C ASN A 359 -23.95 2.05 -19.65
N LYS A 360 -24.17 3.27 -20.16
CA LYS A 360 -24.27 3.50 -21.59
C LYS A 360 -23.00 3.12 -22.36
N ALA A 361 -21.82 3.30 -21.73
CA ALA A 361 -20.55 2.89 -22.31
C ALA A 361 -20.35 1.37 -22.19
N PHE A 362 -20.73 0.79 -21.06
CA PHE A 362 -20.66 -0.65 -20.85
C PHE A 362 -21.63 -1.43 -21.77
N GLU A 363 -22.81 -0.89 -22.07
CA GLU A 363 -23.74 -1.48 -23.05
C GLU A 363 -23.12 -1.57 -24.44
N LYS A 364 -22.33 -0.55 -24.85
CA LYS A 364 -21.57 -0.61 -26.11
C LYS A 364 -20.48 -1.69 -26.10
N ALA A 365 -20.01 -2.07 -24.93
CA ALA A 365 -19.07 -3.17 -24.74
C ALA A 365 -19.77 -4.53 -24.52
N GLY A 366 -21.10 -4.59 -24.58
CA GLY A 366 -21.89 -5.81 -24.44
C GLY A 366 -22.29 -6.14 -22.99
N PHE A 367 -22.26 -5.17 -22.07
CA PHE A 367 -22.64 -5.39 -20.67
C PHE A 367 -23.74 -4.42 -20.22
N LYS A 368 -24.90 -4.92 -19.83
CA LYS A 368 -25.95 -4.12 -19.18
C LYS A 368 -25.82 -4.21 -17.66
N ASN A 369 -26.20 -3.14 -16.97
CA ASN A 369 -26.12 -3.05 -15.50
C ASN A 369 -24.71 -3.38 -14.96
N ALA A 370 -23.68 -2.96 -15.69
CA ALA A 370 -22.30 -3.28 -15.38
C ALA A 370 -21.76 -2.50 -14.17
N ILE A 371 -22.30 -1.29 -13.94
CA ILE A 371 -21.93 -0.44 -12.82
C ILE A 371 -23.17 -0.04 -12.04
N VAL A 372 -23.09 -0.14 -10.72
CA VAL A 372 -24.19 0.13 -9.78
C VAL A 372 -23.68 1.04 -8.68
N ALA A 373 -24.40 2.12 -8.43
CA ALA A 373 -24.16 2.97 -7.27
C ALA A 373 -25.05 2.53 -6.10
N LYS A 374 -24.47 2.41 -4.91
CA LYS A 374 -25.18 2.14 -3.67
C LYS A 374 -24.86 3.23 -2.65
N ILE A 375 -25.82 3.57 -1.81
CA ILE A 375 -25.59 4.49 -0.69
C ILE A 375 -25.13 3.65 0.51
N GLN A 376 -24.04 4.09 1.15
CA GLN A 376 -23.56 3.46 2.39
C GLN A 376 -24.63 3.62 3.47
N PRO A 377 -25.02 2.53 4.14
CA PRO A 377 -25.92 2.62 5.28
C PRO A 377 -25.34 3.49 6.40
N ASP A 378 -26.21 4.18 7.13
CA ASP A 378 -25.78 5.03 8.26
C ASP A 378 -25.23 4.21 9.45
N ASP A 379 -25.61 2.94 9.54
CA ASP A 379 -25.15 1.95 10.52
C ASP A 379 -24.06 1.01 9.98
N ALA A 380 -23.43 1.38 8.88
CA ALA A 380 -22.33 0.58 8.32
C ALA A 380 -21.14 0.53 9.30
N GLU A 381 -20.71 -0.70 9.62
CA GLU A 381 -19.52 -0.94 10.46
C GLU A 381 -18.21 -0.91 9.65
N TRP A 382 -18.26 -0.46 8.40
CA TRP A 382 -17.13 -0.38 7.48
C TRP A 382 -16.99 1.02 6.89
N ASP A 383 -15.74 1.41 6.62
CA ASP A 383 -15.34 2.69 6.08
C ASP A 383 -14.72 2.59 4.69
N ALA A 384 -14.34 3.74 4.13
CA ALA A 384 -13.54 3.81 2.93
C ALA A 384 -12.23 3.03 3.12
N GLY A 385 -12.06 1.98 2.31
CA GLY A 385 -10.86 1.14 2.34
C GLY A 385 -11.01 -0.19 3.07
N ASP A 386 -12.16 -0.47 3.70
CA ASP A 386 -12.45 -1.80 4.29
C ASP A 386 -12.82 -2.87 3.25
#